data_56e5448126a9006f3b8f487113fb1a4e
#
_entry.id   56e5448126a9006f3b8f487113fb1a4e
#
_cell.length_a   1.000
_cell.length_b   1.000
_cell.length_c   1.000
_cell.angle_alpha   90.00
_cell.angle_beta   90.00
_cell.angle_gamma   90.00
#
_symmetry.space_group_name_H-M   'P 1'
#
loop_
_entity.id
_entity.type
_entity.pdbx_description
1 polymer ?
#
loop_
_entity_poly.entity_id
_entity_poly.type
_entity_poly.pdbx_seq_one_letter_code
_entity_poly.pdbx_strand_id
1 'polypeptide(L)'
;ATLHRMTRSSYPDACRRRSQASLPLFLALLLSALLPVAAHAWGPKGHRLVAGLASGELTPQARAEVARLLRGEAEPTLAGVSNWADDLREHDPNLGKRSARWHYVDLAEDDCRYRPRAHCRDGDCVIEAIIRQRGLLADRRQPDAVRAQALKFLVHFVGDAHQPLHAGYARDRGGNTIQIQLDGKGTNLHRLWDGEVIASADMNERRYLRHLQRMPLPAQARIGIDDPAAWAEASCQFVLRDGFYPAHAKIEPAYFSRWRPTADAQLRIAGHRLAALLNDALKTGAGKP
;
A
#
# COMPACT_ATOMS: atom_id res chain seq x y z
N ALA A 1 -63.23 76.32 33.43
CA ALA A 1 -64.20 75.77 32.51
C ALA A 1 -63.53 75.12 31.31
N THR A 2 -63.98 74.00 30.96
CA THR A 2 -63.90 73.24 29.70
C THR A 2 -62.66 72.38 29.45
N LEU A 3 -62.78 71.10 29.69
CA LEU A 3 -61.97 69.98 29.31
C LEU A 3 -61.92 69.84 27.78
N HIS A 4 -60.75 69.49 27.23
CA HIS A 4 -60.69 68.87 25.94
C HIS A 4 -59.81 67.58 26.03
N ARG A 5 -60.46 66.50 25.72
CA ARG A 5 -59.96 65.13 25.71
C ARG A 5 -59.18 64.90 24.41
N MET A 6 -57.91 64.49 24.49
CA MET A 6 -57.18 63.97 23.30
C MET A 6 -57.06 62.50 23.32
N THR A 7 -57.48 61.92 22.22
CA THR A 7 -57.51 60.50 21.91
C THR A 7 -56.11 60.00 21.61
N ARG A 8 -55.78 58.83 22.17
CA ARG A 8 -54.57 58.10 21.86
C ARG A 8 -54.74 57.34 20.51
N SER A 9 -53.83 57.62 19.58
CA SER A 9 -53.67 56.83 18.36
C SER A 9 -52.69 55.65 18.61
N SER A 10 -53.17 54.43 18.35
CA SER A 10 -52.43 53.20 18.45
C SER A 10 -51.69 52.97 17.14
N TYR A 11 -50.38 52.83 17.16
CA TYR A 11 -49.56 52.27 16.05
C TYR A 11 -49.29 50.80 16.33
N PRO A 12 -49.40 49.87 15.32
CA PRO A 12 -49.08 48.48 15.50
C PRO A 12 -47.57 48.27 15.36
N ASP A 13 -47.00 47.53 16.31
CA ASP A 13 -45.64 47.01 16.29
C ASP A 13 -45.38 46.09 15.09
N ALA A 14 -44.48 46.50 14.18
CA ALA A 14 -43.98 45.68 13.11
C ALA A 14 -42.95 44.67 13.66
N CYS A 15 -43.35 43.42 13.76
CA CYS A 15 -42.54 42.27 14.13
C CYS A 15 -41.40 42.10 13.11
N ARG A 16 -40.15 42.53 13.44
CA ARG A 16 -38.94 42.22 12.70
C ARG A 16 -38.59 40.74 12.91
N ARG A 17 -38.99 39.87 11.97
CA ARG A 17 -38.40 38.55 11.83
C ARG A 17 -36.97 38.71 11.38
N ARG A 18 -36.03 38.45 12.27
CA ARG A 18 -34.62 38.24 11.91
C ARG A 18 -34.54 36.89 11.17
N SER A 19 -34.20 36.90 9.89
CA SER A 19 -33.77 35.75 9.14
C SER A 19 -32.45 35.27 9.74
N GLN A 20 -32.46 34.13 10.41
CA GLN A 20 -31.23 33.43 10.78
C GLN A 20 -30.63 32.83 9.51
N ALA A 21 -29.52 33.40 9.10
CA ALA A 21 -28.76 32.90 7.96
C ALA A 21 -28.20 31.48 8.28
N SER A 22 -28.64 30.55 7.49
CA SER A 22 -28.14 29.14 7.47
C SER A 22 -26.74 29.05 6.89
N LEU A 23 -25.71 29.50 7.64
CA LEU A 23 -24.32 29.50 7.22
C LEU A 23 -23.46 28.28 7.66
N PRO A 24 -23.93 27.32 8.48
CA PRO A 24 -23.06 26.21 8.88
C PRO A 24 -23.08 24.98 7.94
N LEU A 25 -24.02 24.86 7.00
CA LEU A 25 -24.11 23.64 6.18
C LEU A 25 -23.11 23.59 5.01
N PHE A 26 -22.72 24.75 4.48
CA PHE A 26 -21.74 24.82 3.37
C PHE A 26 -20.29 24.63 3.82
N LEU A 27 -19.96 24.95 5.05
CA LEU A 27 -18.58 24.78 5.57
C LEU A 27 -18.29 23.33 5.93
N ALA A 28 -19.30 22.54 6.30
CA ALA A 28 -19.14 21.12 6.60
C ALA A 28 -18.93 20.25 5.34
N LEU A 29 -19.49 20.65 4.19
CA LEU A 29 -19.31 19.95 2.92
C LEU A 29 -17.92 20.16 2.30
N LEU A 30 -17.28 21.30 2.56
CA LEU A 30 -15.93 21.61 2.06
C LEU A 30 -14.81 20.92 2.86
N LEU A 31 -15.06 20.54 4.12
CA LEU A 31 -14.08 19.82 4.94
C LEU A 31 -14.04 18.32 4.65
N SER A 32 -15.07 17.75 4.03
CA SER A 32 -15.14 16.33 3.69
C SER A 32 -14.30 15.93 2.47
N ALA A 33 -13.79 16.91 1.71
CA ALA A 33 -13.02 16.68 0.48
C ALA A 33 -11.50 16.55 0.69
N LEU A 34 -11.01 16.67 1.94
CA LEU A 34 -9.57 16.67 2.26
C LEU A 34 -9.11 15.47 3.12
N LEU A 35 -9.90 14.40 3.17
CA LEU A 35 -9.37 13.17 3.74
C LEU A 35 -8.26 12.67 2.81
N PRO A 36 -7.03 12.49 3.32
CA PRO A 36 -5.97 11.92 2.50
C PRO A 36 -6.42 10.51 2.09
N VAL A 37 -6.69 10.34 0.81
CA VAL A 37 -6.90 9.00 0.27
C VAL A 37 -5.62 8.24 0.52
N ALA A 38 -5.70 7.22 1.37
CA ALA A 38 -4.56 6.41 1.72
C ALA A 38 -3.92 5.86 0.44
N ALA A 39 -2.62 6.09 0.28
CA ALA A 39 -1.84 5.38 -0.71
C ALA A 39 -1.80 3.92 -0.24
N HIS A 40 -2.35 3.04 -1.05
CA HIS A 40 -2.15 1.60 -0.91
C HIS A 40 -0.95 1.25 -1.78
N ALA A 41 -0.10 0.34 -1.32
CA ALA A 41 0.90 -0.35 -2.13
C ALA A 41 0.23 -1.03 -3.34
N TRP A 42 0.85 -2.02 -3.97
CA TRP A 42 0.03 -2.80 -4.89
C TRP A 42 -1.37 -2.96 -4.31
N GLY A 43 -2.40 -2.46 -4.94
CA GLY A 43 -3.76 -2.57 -4.40
C GLY A 43 -4.10 -4.02 -4.04
N PRO A 44 -5.22 -4.30 -3.38
CA PRO A 44 -5.53 -5.63 -2.84
C PRO A 44 -5.32 -6.78 -3.83
N LYS A 45 -5.60 -6.56 -5.12
CA LYS A 45 -5.38 -7.57 -6.18
C LYS A 45 -3.89 -7.90 -6.36
N GLY A 46 -3.01 -6.90 -6.31
CA GLY A 46 -1.57 -7.11 -6.48
C GLY A 46 -0.96 -7.88 -5.32
N HIS A 47 -1.30 -7.52 -4.07
CA HIS A 47 -0.86 -8.26 -2.88
C HIS A 47 -1.38 -9.71 -2.88
N ARG A 48 -2.64 -9.95 -3.27
CA ARG A 48 -3.18 -11.30 -3.42
C ARG A 48 -2.45 -12.11 -4.49
N LEU A 49 -2.05 -11.50 -5.60
CA LEU A 49 -1.25 -12.15 -6.65
C LEU A 49 0.15 -12.54 -6.13
N VAL A 50 0.86 -11.64 -5.45
CA VAL A 50 2.16 -11.92 -4.81
C VAL A 50 2.04 -13.08 -3.82
N ALA A 51 1.07 -13.03 -2.94
CA ALA A 51 0.80 -14.08 -1.94
C ALA A 51 0.43 -15.41 -2.58
N GLY A 52 -0.38 -15.40 -3.66
CA GLY A 52 -0.76 -16.58 -4.43
C GLY A 52 0.43 -17.25 -5.13
N LEU A 53 1.33 -16.44 -5.71
CA LEU A 53 2.59 -16.91 -6.30
C LEU A 53 3.47 -17.57 -5.23
N ALA A 54 3.66 -16.89 -4.10
CA ALA A 54 4.45 -17.43 -2.98
C ALA A 54 3.88 -18.75 -2.46
N SER A 55 2.57 -18.85 -2.31
CA SER A 55 1.90 -20.06 -1.84
C SER A 55 2.22 -21.30 -2.70
N GLY A 56 2.40 -21.08 -4.02
CA GLY A 56 2.76 -22.15 -4.95
C GLY A 56 4.20 -22.67 -4.78
N GLU A 57 5.09 -21.84 -4.21
CA GLU A 57 6.53 -22.14 -4.06
C GLU A 57 6.94 -22.46 -2.60
N LEU A 58 5.98 -22.54 -1.66
CA LEU A 58 6.26 -22.93 -0.27
C LEU A 58 6.65 -24.40 -0.18
N THR A 59 7.69 -24.69 0.61
CA THR A 59 7.99 -26.05 1.05
C THR A 59 6.83 -26.63 1.86
N PRO A 60 6.66 -27.97 1.93
CA PRO A 60 5.62 -28.58 2.75
C PRO A 60 5.65 -28.11 4.21
N GLN A 61 6.85 -27.93 4.77
CA GLN A 61 7.06 -27.47 6.12
C GLN A 61 6.62 -26.01 6.31
N ALA A 62 7.07 -25.09 5.45
CA ALA A 62 6.67 -23.68 5.51
C ALA A 62 5.15 -23.55 5.34
N ARG A 63 4.56 -24.33 4.44
CA ARG A 63 3.10 -24.37 4.23
C ARG A 63 2.34 -24.80 5.49
N ALA A 64 2.81 -25.84 6.18
CA ALA A 64 2.19 -26.32 7.42
C ALA A 64 2.27 -25.27 8.54
N GLU A 65 3.42 -24.60 8.67
CA GLU A 65 3.62 -23.58 9.68
C GLU A 65 2.82 -22.29 9.38
N VAL A 66 2.73 -21.86 8.12
CA VAL A 66 1.83 -20.80 7.67
C VAL A 66 0.38 -21.10 8.05
N ALA A 67 -0.10 -22.31 7.71
CA ALA A 67 -1.47 -22.73 8.05
C ALA A 67 -1.70 -22.77 9.57
N ARG A 68 -0.69 -23.14 10.36
CA ARG A 68 -0.76 -23.14 11.81
C ARG A 68 -0.88 -21.71 12.38
N LEU A 69 -0.03 -20.80 11.91
CA LEU A 69 0.01 -19.40 12.37
C LEU A 69 -1.24 -18.61 11.98
N LEU A 70 -1.83 -18.90 10.83
CA LEU A 70 -3.00 -18.19 10.32
C LEU A 70 -4.35 -18.84 10.70
N ARG A 71 -4.36 -19.89 11.53
CA ARG A 71 -5.58 -20.67 11.82
C ARG A 71 -6.77 -19.86 12.33
N GLY A 72 -6.53 -18.71 12.97
CA GLY A 72 -7.56 -17.84 13.51
C GLY A 72 -8.08 -16.77 12.55
N GLU A 73 -7.50 -16.65 11.35
CA GLU A 73 -7.89 -15.64 10.38
C GLU A 73 -9.17 -16.05 9.62
N ALA A 74 -9.97 -15.07 9.18
CA ALA A 74 -11.20 -15.33 8.44
C ALA A 74 -10.95 -16.07 7.10
N GLU A 75 -9.86 -15.72 6.41
CA GLU A 75 -9.31 -16.45 5.27
C GLU A 75 -7.87 -16.87 5.63
N PRO A 76 -7.64 -18.10 6.16
CA PRO A 76 -6.36 -18.52 6.75
C PRO A 76 -5.32 -18.90 5.68
N THR A 77 -5.08 -18.00 4.73
CA THR A 77 -4.14 -18.16 3.61
C THR A 77 -3.24 -16.93 3.49
N LEU A 78 -2.09 -17.06 2.82
CA LEU A 78 -1.26 -15.87 2.52
C LEU A 78 -2.06 -14.82 1.73
N ALA A 79 -2.90 -15.25 0.78
CA ALA A 79 -3.74 -14.33 0.00
C ALA A 79 -4.78 -13.63 0.88
N GLY A 80 -5.41 -14.34 1.83
CA GLY A 80 -6.42 -13.78 2.73
C GLY A 80 -5.87 -12.70 3.64
N VAL A 81 -4.59 -12.80 4.05
CA VAL A 81 -3.96 -11.82 4.95
C VAL A 81 -3.10 -10.78 4.21
N SER A 82 -3.05 -10.82 2.88
CA SER A 82 -2.10 -10.03 2.11
C SER A 82 -2.34 -8.52 2.19
N ASN A 83 -3.55 -8.08 2.49
CA ASN A 83 -3.90 -6.66 2.64
C ASN A 83 -3.96 -6.20 4.10
N TRP A 84 -3.77 -7.13 5.06
CA TRP A 84 -3.97 -6.86 6.48
C TRP A 84 -3.18 -5.66 7.01
N ALA A 85 -1.95 -5.41 6.51
CA ALA A 85 -1.13 -4.29 6.98
C ALA A 85 -1.72 -2.92 6.59
N ASP A 86 -2.35 -2.82 5.43
CA ASP A 86 -3.09 -1.63 5.01
C ASP A 86 -4.40 -1.45 5.81
N ASP A 87 -5.10 -2.56 6.07
CA ASP A 87 -6.37 -2.57 6.80
C ASP A 87 -6.20 -2.19 8.28
N LEU A 88 -4.97 -2.18 8.82
CA LEU A 88 -4.68 -1.72 10.20
C LEU A 88 -5.14 -0.30 10.47
N ARG A 89 -5.26 0.55 9.46
CA ARG A 89 -5.78 1.92 9.62
C ARG A 89 -7.20 1.93 10.16
N GLU A 90 -7.98 0.91 9.84
CA GLU A 90 -9.38 0.75 10.26
C GLU A 90 -9.51 -0.14 11.50
N HIS A 91 -8.72 -1.21 11.60
CA HIS A 91 -8.87 -2.25 12.62
C HIS A 91 -7.98 -2.07 13.86
N ASP A 92 -6.79 -1.50 13.71
CA ASP A 92 -5.88 -1.08 14.79
C ASP A 92 -5.18 0.23 14.43
N PRO A 93 -5.84 1.38 14.59
CA PRO A 93 -5.27 2.67 14.21
C PRO A 93 -3.94 3.00 14.89
N ASN A 94 -3.68 2.46 16.08
CA ASN A 94 -2.42 2.68 16.78
C ASN A 94 -1.27 1.93 16.10
N LEU A 95 -1.47 0.67 15.76
CA LEU A 95 -0.48 -0.11 15.01
C LEU A 95 -0.35 0.42 13.59
N GLY A 96 -1.47 0.76 12.93
CA GLY A 96 -1.48 1.37 11.61
C GLY A 96 -0.69 2.67 11.53
N LYS A 97 -0.80 3.54 12.55
CA LYS A 97 0.01 4.77 12.64
C LYS A 97 1.50 4.46 12.82
N ARG A 98 1.84 3.49 13.69
CA ARG A 98 3.25 3.09 13.92
C ARG A 98 3.88 2.45 12.69
N SER A 99 3.13 1.67 11.94
CA SER A 99 3.61 0.96 10.74
C SER A 99 3.51 1.77 9.44
N ALA A 100 2.95 2.97 9.47
CA ALA A 100 2.67 3.75 8.25
C ALA A 100 3.90 3.97 7.36
N ARG A 101 5.08 4.13 7.94
CA ARG A 101 6.33 4.31 7.19
C ARG A 101 6.98 2.98 6.77
N TRP A 102 6.50 1.84 7.27
CA TRP A 102 7.09 0.52 6.96
C TRP A 102 6.68 0.01 5.58
N HIS A 103 5.83 0.74 4.87
CA HIS A 103 5.36 0.39 3.52
C HIS A 103 6.27 0.87 2.40
N TYR A 104 7.19 1.81 2.65
CA TYR A 104 7.99 2.44 1.60
C TYR A 104 9.38 2.87 2.08
N VAL A 105 10.22 3.28 1.14
CA VAL A 105 11.50 3.95 1.35
C VAL A 105 11.76 4.90 0.18
N ASP A 106 12.19 6.13 0.45
CA ASP A 106 12.43 7.12 -0.59
C ASP A 106 13.89 7.04 -1.04
N LEU A 107 14.17 6.58 -2.27
CA LEU A 107 15.53 6.33 -2.79
C LEU A 107 15.87 7.12 -4.05
N ALA A 108 14.88 7.62 -4.80
CA ALA A 108 15.11 8.12 -6.15
C ALA A 108 15.92 9.43 -6.21
N GLU A 109 15.96 10.23 -5.13
CA GLU A 109 16.83 11.40 -5.03
C GLU A 109 18.33 11.04 -4.98
N ASP A 110 18.68 9.83 -4.52
CA ASP A 110 20.04 9.36 -4.30
C ASP A 110 20.45 8.24 -5.28
N ASP A 111 20.05 8.35 -6.53
CA ASP A 111 20.35 7.37 -7.59
C ASP A 111 19.94 5.94 -7.25
N CYS A 112 18.88 5.79 -6.44
CA CYS A 112 18.37 4.51 -5.98
C CYS A 112 19.35 3.69 -5.13
N ARG A 113 20.24 4.36 -4.38
CA ARG A 113 21.18 3.69 -3.47
C ARG A 113 20.70 3.81 -2.02
N TYR A 114 20.48 2.69 -1.38
CA TYR A 114 20.06 2.67 0.01
C TYR A 114 21.19 3.06 0.96
N ARG A 115 20.92 4.04 1.81
CA ARG A 115 21.81 4.48 2.90
C ARG A 115 20.97 4.53 4.18
N PRO A 116 21.12 3.57 5.12
CA PRO A 116 20.22 3.44 6.28
C PRO A 116 20.03 4.75 7.06
N ARG A 117 21.11 5.47 7.34
CA ARG A 117 21.04 6.73 8.09
C ARG A 117 20.27 7.86 7.39
N ALA A 118 20.27 7.86 6.05
CA ALA A 118 19.59 8.89 5.25
C ALA A 118 18.12 8.51 5.01
N HIS A 119 17.84 7.26 4.65
CA HIS A 119 16.55 6.84 4.11
C HIS A 119 15.64 6.11 5.11
N CYS A 120 16.22 5.60 6.22
CA CYS A 120 15.50 4.75 7.16
C CYS A 120 15.84 5.13 8.61
N ARG A 121 15.51 6.36 9.00
CA ARG A 121 15.75 6.83 10.37
C ARG A 121 15.01 5.93 11.35
N ASP A 122 15.71 5.51 12.40
CA ASP A 122 15.19 4.66 13.47
C ASP A 122 14.67 3.29 13.01
N GLY A 123 15.09 2.84 11.82
CA GLY A 123 14.60 1.59 11.22
C GLY A 123 13.17 1.68 10.70
N ASP A 124 12.70 2.90 10.37
CA ASP A 124 11.31 3.19 10.05
C ASP A 124 11.10 3.29 8.53
N CYS A 125 11.29 2.17 7.83
CA CYS A 125 11.08 2.00 6.39
C CYS A 125 10.82 0.53 6.03
N VAL A 126 10.40 0.25 4.80
CA VAL A 126 10.05 -1.10 4.32
C VAL A 126 11.22 -2.09 4.41
N ILE A 127 12.44 -1.65 4.15
CA ILE A 127 13.64 -2.50 4.18
C ILE A 127 13.86 -3.06 5.58
N GLU A 128 13.97 -2.18 6.58
CA GLU A 128 14.21 -2.56 7.96
C GLU A 128 12.99 -3.25 8.58
N ALA A 129 11.78 -2.91 8.12
CA ALA A 129 10.57 -3.62 8.52
C ALA A 129 10.60 -5.09 8.07
N ILE A 130 10.97 -5.38 6.83
CA ILE A 130 11.12 -6.75 6.32
C ILE A 130 12.17 -7.51 7.14
N ILE A 131 13.35 -6.93 7.38
CA ILE A 131 14.42 -7.56 8.17
C ILE A 131 13.94 -7.89 9.58
N ARG A 132 13.32 -6.94 10.26
CA ARG A 132 12.78 -7.11 11.61
C ARG A 132 11.69 -8.17 11.68
N GLN A 133 10.71 -8.13 10.76
CA GLN A 133 9.61 -9.09 10.78
C GLN A 133 10.09 -10.50 10.42
N ARG A 134 11.07 -10.66 9.52
CA ARG A 134 11.71 -11.96 9.26
C ARG A 134 12.35 -12.54 10.52
N GLY A 135 13.07 -11.72 11.29
CA GLY A 135 13.67 -12.14 12.56
C GLY A 135 12.63 -12.60 13.58
N LEU A 136 11.54 -11.85 13.74
CA LEU A 136 10.42 -12.21 14.62
C LEU A 136 9.72 -13.50 14.18
N LEU A 137 9.50 -13.69 12.89
CA LEU A 137 8.88 -14.89 12.36
C LEU A 137 9.75 -16.13 12.58
N ALA A 138 11.06 -16.00 12.37
CA ALA A 138 12.03 -17.11 12.51
C ALA A 138 12.29 -17.51 13.96
N ASP A 139 12.19 -16.60 14.91
CA ASP A 139 12.43 -16.88 16.34
C ASP A 139 11.25 -17.67 16.95
N ARG A 140 11.43 -18.97 17.10
CA ARG A 140 10.42 -19.89 17.64
C ARG A 140 10.12 -19.66 19.15
N ARG A 141 10.92 -18.87 19.85
CA ARG A 141 10.67 -18.49 21.25
C ARG A 141 9.62 -17.38 21.34
N GLN A 142 9.35 -16.67 20.26
CA GLN A 142 8.29 -15.68 20.20
C GLN A 142 6.91 -16.34 20.30
N PRO A 143 5.96 -15.69 20.99
CA PRO A 143 4.56 -16.14 20.98
C PRO A 143 4.00 -16.27 19.57
N ASP A 144 3.12 -17.23 19.35
CA ASP A 144 2.47 -17.44 18.05
C ASP A 144 1.78 -16.19 17.51
N ALA A 145 1.16 -15.38 18.37
CA ALA A 145 0.53 -14.13 17.97
C ALA A 145 1.53 -13.12 17.37
N VAL A 146 2.75 -13.03 17.94
CA VAL A 146 3.83 -12.18 17.42
C VAL A 146 4.32 -12.71 16.08
N ARG A 147 4.50 -14.02 15.95
CA ARG A 147 4.94 -14.67 14.72
C ARG A 147 3.88 -14.58 13.61
N ALA A 148 2.60 -14.73 13.94
CA ALA A 148 1.50 -14.56 13.01
C ALA A 148 1.41 -13.11 12.51
N GLN A 149 1.57 -12.12 13.39
CA GLN A 149 1.63 -10.71 12.99
C GLN A 149 2.82 -10.43 12.09
N ALA A 150 4.00 -10.96 12.42
CA ALA A 150 5.20 -10.82 11.59
C ALA A 150 5.01 -11.45 10.20
N LEU A 151 4.37 -12.62 10.12
CA LEU A 151 4.00 -13.25 8.85
C LEU A 151 3.10 -12.33 8.01
N LYS A 152 2.04 -11.76 8.59
CA LYS A 152 1.12 -10.85 7.89
C LYS A 152 1.84 -9.62 7.35
N PHE A 153 2.71 -9.00 8.13
CA PHE A 153 3.55 -7.90 7.66
C PHE A 153 4.46 -8.30 6.50
N LEU A 154 5.13 -9.44 6.58
CA LEU A 154 6.02 -9.89 5.51
C LEU A 154 5.29 -10.15 4.20
N VAL A 155 4.10 -10.77 4.27
CA VAL A 155 3.25 -11.05 3.09
C VAL A 155 2.94 -9.75 2.35
N HIS A 156 2.73 -8.65 3.08
CA HIS A 156 2.44 -7.35 2.52
C HIS A 156 3.72 -6.62 2.06
N PHE A 157 4.68 -6.42 2.95
CA PHE A 157 5.84 -5.56 2.71
C PHE A 157 6.80 -6.08 1.61
N VAL A 158 6.86 -7.40 1.40
CA VAL A 158 7.59 -7.93 0.25
C VAL A 158 6.93 -7.49 -1.06
N GLY A 159 5.61 -7.42 -1.11
CA GLY A 159 4.91 -6.80 -2.24
C GLY A 159 5.28 -5.34 -2.42
N ASP A 160 5.23 -4.56 -1.34
CA ASP A 160 5.54 -3.13 -1.32
C ASP A 160 6.94 -2.82 -1.85
N ALA A 161 7.95 -3.55 -1.38
CA ALA A 161 9.35 -3.37 -1.81
C ALA A 161 9.56 -3.61 -3.32
N HIS A 162 8.58 -4.24 -3.99
CA HIS A 162 8.59 -4.49 -5.43
C HIS A 162 7.67 -3.56 -6.24
N GLN A 163 6.94 -2.64 -5.59
CA GLN A 163 6.21 -1.59 -6.27
C GLN A 163 7.15 -0.39 -6.48
N PRO A 164 7.43 0.03 -7.72
CA PRO A 164 8.46 1.03 -8.01
C PRO A 164 8.29 2.34 -7.23
N LEU A 165 7.06 2.83 -7.07
CA LEU A 165 6.81 4.10 -6.37
C LEU A 165 6.91 3.99 -4.84
N HIS A 166 6.98 2.77 -4.28
CA HIS A 166 7.35 2.56 -2.87
C HIS A 166 8.85 2.68 -2.60
N ALA A 167 9.64 2.84 -3.66
CA ALA A 167 11.05 3.20 -3.59
C ALA A 167 11.33 4.50 -4.38
N GLY A 168 10.30 5.35 -4.55
CA GLY A 168 10.29 6.52 -5.41
C GLY A 168 10.93 7.77 -4.80
N TYR A 169 10.42 8.93 -5.22
CA TYR A 169 10.87 10.24 -4.76
C TYR A 169 10.10 10.71 -3.53
N ALA A 170 10.82 11.20 -2.50
CA ALA A 170 10.22 11.86 -1.34
C ALA A 170 9.43 13.12 -1.72
N ARG A 171 9.98 13.93 -2.66
CA ARG A 171 9.42 15.22 -3.09
C ARG A 171 8.01 15.12 -3.66
N ASP A 172 7.64 13.98 -4.26
CA ASP A 172 6.30 13.74 -4.80
C ASP A 172 5.52 12.67 -4.03
N ARG A 173 6.08 12.22 -2.89
CA ARG A 173 5.50 11.21 -2.02
C ARG A 173 5.25 9.90 -2.77
N GLY A 174 6.24 9.44 -3.53
CA GLY A 174 6.13 8.26 -4.37
C GLY A 174 5.04 8.41 -5.44
N GLY A 175 4.95 9.56 -6.11
CA GLY A 175 3.97 9.82 -7.18
C GLY A 175 2.55 10.20 -6.69
N ASN A 176 2.31 10.29 -5.38
CA ASN A 176 0.99 10.66 -4.85
C ASN A 176 0.58 12.08 -5.20
N THR A 177 1.52 13.01 -5.39
CA THR A 177 1.23 14.39 -5.78
C THR A 177 1.18 14.59 -7.30
N ILE A 178 1.55 13.61 -8.08
CA ILE A 178 1.51 13.65 -9.54
C ILE A 178 0.09 13.36 -10.01
N GLN A 179 -0.66 14.42 -10.32
CA GLN A 179 -2.05 14.31 -10.76
C GLN A 179 -2.14 13.88 -12.22
N ILE A 180 -2.96 12.88 -12.48
CA ILE A 180 -3.21 12.34 -13.82
C ILE A 180 -4.71 12.17 -14.06
N GLN A 181 -5.06 11.92 -15.32
CA GLN A 181 -6.42 11.61 -15.75
C GLN A 181 -6.45 10.26 -16.45
N LEU A 182 -7.34 9.40 -16.02
CA LEU A 182 -7.66 8.13 -16.65
C LEU A 182 -9.15 8.07 -16.94
N ASP A 183 -9.51 7.87 -18.22
CA ASP A 183 -10.90 7.79 -18.69
C ASP A 183 -11.75 8.99 -18.21
N GLY A 184 -11.18 10.20 -18.26
CA GLY A 184 -11.85 11.43 -17.83
C GLY A 184 -11.96 11.62 -16.31
N LYS A 185 -11.42 10.71 -15.49
CA LYS A 185 -11.41 10.79 -14.04
C LYS A 185 -10.03 11.18 -13.52
N GLY A 186 -9.99 12.10 -12.56
CA GLY A 186 -8.76 12.48 -11.88
C GLY A 186 -8.29 11.40 -10.90
N THR A 187 -6.99 11.13 -10.91
CA THR A 187 -6.30 10.26 -9.96
C THR A 187 -4.83 10.70 -9.84
N ASN A 188 -3.98 9.89 -9.22
CA ASN A 188 -2.54 10.17 -9.15
C ASN A 188 -1.72 8.99 -9.68
N LEU A 189 -0.43 9.23 -9.94
CA LEU A 189 0.48 8.25 -10.51
C LEU A 189 0.66 7.03 -9.58
N HIS A 190 0.67 7.24 -8.26
CA HIS A 190 0.79 6.16 -7.29
C HIS A 190 -0.38 5.16 -7.44
N ARG A 191 -1.62 5.65 -7.39
CA ARG A 191 -2.81 4.81 -7.56
C ARG A 191 -2.89 4.13 -8.92
N LEU A 192 -2.38 4.77 -9.97
CA LEU A 192 -2.30 4.15 -11.29
C LEU A 192 -1.46 2.86 -11.23
N TRP A 193 -0.32 2.91 -10.52
CA TRP A 193 0.56 1.75 -10.35
C TRP A 193 -0.01 0.70 -9.40
N ASP A 194 -0.66 1.12 -8.33
CA ASP A 194 -1.26 0.20 -7.36
C ASP A 194 -2.37 -0.67 -7.97
N GLY A 195 -3.14 -0.11 -8.89
CA GLY A 195 -4.33 -0.78 -9.41
C GLY A 195 -4.42 -0.88 -10.93
N GLU A 196 -4.41 0.26 -11.61
CA GLU A 196 -4.83 0.34 -13.01
C GLU A 196 -3.84 -0.33 -13.98
N VAL A 197 -2.53 -0.27 -13.69
CA VAL A 197 -1.52 -0.99 -14.48
C VAL A 197 -1.79 -2.49 -14.44
N ILE A 198 -2.14 -3.04 -13.27
CA ILE A 198 -2.51 -4.45 -13.12
C ILE A 198 -3.87 -4.74 -13.76
N ALA A 199 -4.83 -3.84 -13.58
CA ALA A 199 -6.18 -3.98 -14.13
C ALA A 199 -6.17 -4.00 -15.66
N SER A 200 -5.23 -3.28 -16.31
CA SER A 200 -5.08 -3.23 -17.78
C SER A 200 -4.83 -4.59 -18.45
N ALA A 201 -4.49 -5.62 -17.66
CA ALA A 201 -4.38 -6.99 -18.14
C ALA A 201 -5.72 -7.62 -18.52
N ASP A 202 -6.84 -7.02 -18.10
CA ASP A 202 -8.22 -7.53 -18.29
C ASP A 202 -8.36 -9.02 -17.91
N MET A 203 -7.81 -9.36 -16.75
CA MET A 203 -7.85 -10.72 -16.20
C MET A 203 -8.43 -10.69 -14.78
N ASN A 204 -9.30 -11.66 -14.47
CA ASN A 204 -9.63 -11.93 -13.07
C ASN A 204 -8.40 -12.50 -12.33
N GLU A 205 -8.42 -12.46 -11.00
CA GLU A 205 -7.29 -12.85 -10.14
C GLU A 205 -6.75 -14.25 -10.48
N ARG A 206 -7.65 -15.25 -10.62
CA ARG A 206 -7.25 -16.64 -10.94
C ARG A 206 -6.53 -16.74 -12.30
N ARG A 207 -7.04 -16.05 -13.33
CA ARG A 207 -6.43 -16.06 -14.67
C ARG A 207 -5.08 -15.34 -14.65
N TYR A 208 -4.99 -14.23 -13.92
CA TYR A 208 -3.77 -13.46 -13.83
C TYR A 208 -2.69 -14.23 -13.04
N LEU A 209 -3.06 -14.86 -11.93
CA LEU A 209 -2.13 -15.72 -11.17
C LEU A 209 -1.54 -16.82 -12.07
N ARG A 210 -2.37 -17.52 -12.85
CA ARG A 210 -1.88 -18.53 -13.79
C ARG A 210 -0.98 -17.95 -14.89
N HIS A 211 -1.27 -16.72 -15.36
CA HIS A 211 -0.42 -16.04 -16.32
C HIS A 211 0.96 -15.79 -15.72
N LEU A 212 1.04 -15.17 -14.54
CA LEU A 212 2.31 -14.90 -13.85
C LEU A 212 3.09 -16.18 -13.51
N GLN A 213 2.43 -17.26 -13.11
CA GLN A 213 3.06 -18.55 -12.82
C GLN A 213 3.76 -19.17 -14.05
N ARG A 214 3.22 -18.92 -15.25
CA ARG A 214 3.80 -19.41 -16.52
C ARG A 214 4.95 -18.53 -17.04
N MET A 215 5.06 -17.31 -16.54
CA MET A 215 6.17 -16.44 -16.93
C MET A 215 7.50 -17.03 -16.43
N PRO A 216 8.55 -17.01 -17.25
CA PRO A 216 9.89 -17.33 -16.77
C PRO A 216 10.25 -16.42 -15.61
N LEU A 217 10.96 -16.97 -14.63
CA LEU A 217 11.43 -16.17 -13.50
C LEU A 217 12.51 -15.20 -14.02
N PRO A 218 12.33 -13.87 -13.88
CA PRO A 218 13.33 -12.91 -14.28
C PRO A 218 14.67 -13.14 -13.58
N ALA A 219 15.78 -12.91 -14.26
CA ALA A 219 17.14 -13.14 -13.72
C ALA A 219 17.35 -12.36 -12.41
N GLN A 220 16.79 -11.17 -12.29
CA GLN A 220 16.85 -10.32 -11.09
C GLN A 220 16.29 -11.02 -9.83
N ALA A 221 15.37 -11.96 -9.96
CA ALA A 221 14.82 -12.69 -8.83
C ALA A 221 15.86 -13.54 -8.08
N ARG A 222 16.95 -13.92 -8.75
CA ARG A 222 18.02 -14.75 -8.17
C ARG A 222 19.07 -13.95 -7.41
N ILE A 223 19.08 -12.62 -7.57
CA ILE A 223 20.05 -11.74 -6.97
C ILE A 223 19.44 -11.19 -5.67
N GLY A 224 20.18 -11.32 -4.56
CA GLY A 224 19.79 -10.73 -3.28
C GLY A 224 18.44 -11.22 -2.75
N ILE A 225 18.15 -12.52 -2.84
CA ILE A 225 16.87 -13.06 -2.32
C ILE A 225 16.67 -12.81 -0.82
N ASP A 226 17.75 -12.51 -0.11
CA ASP A 226 17.77 -12.17 1.31
C ASP A 226 18.10 -10.69 1.58
N ASP A 227 18.16 -9.87 0.53
CA ASP A 227 18.56 -8.47 0.60
C ASP A 227 17.40 -7.53 0.21
N PRO A 228 16.56 -7.14 1.18
CA PRO A 228 15.47 -6.19 0.94
C PRO A 228 15.94 -4.83 0.43
N ALA A 229 17.19 -4.40 0.72
CA ALA A 229 17.74 -3.16 0.20
C ALA A 229 17.92 -3.27 -1.32
N ALA A 230 18.54 -4.35 -1.81
CA ALA A 230 18.69 -4.57 -3.24
C ALA A 230 17.33 -4.72 -3.96
N TRP A 231 16.27 -5.18 -3.28
CA TRP A 231 14.92 -5.23 -3.87
C TRP A 231 14.36 -3.84 -4.10
N ALA A 232 14.43 -2.97 -3.09
CA ALA A 232 13.96 -1.59 -3.16
C ALA A 232 14.79 -0.78 -4.17
N GLU A 233 16.11 -0.94 -4.19
CA GLU A 233 17.00 -0.31 -5.16
C GLU A 233 16.64 -0.70 -6.60
N ALA A 234 16.41 -1.99 -6.87
CA ALA A 234 15.99 -2.47 -8.18
C ALA A 234 14.61 -1.93 -8.59
N SER A 235 13.67 -1.82 -7.65
CA SER A 235 12.35 -1.23 -7.88
C SER A 235 12.45 0.26 -8.19
N CYS A 236 13.29 0.99 -7.46
CA CYS A 236 13.57 2.40 -7.67
C CYS A 236 14.11 2.69 -9.08
N GLN A 237 14.96 1.82 -9.64
CA GLN A 237 15.53 2.02 -10.98
C GLN A 237 14.49 2.15 -12.09
N PHE A 238 13.27 1.63 -11.90
CA PHE A 238 12.17 1.84 -12.86
C PHE A 238 11.67 3.28 -12.83
N VAL A 239 11.66 3.92 -11.65
CA VAL A 239 11.21 5.30 -11.45
C VAL A 239 12.06 6.30 -12.23
N LEU A 240 13.36 5.98 -12.41
CA LEU A 240 14.31 6.81 -13.15
C LEU A 240 14.24 6.65 -14.67
N ARG A 241 13.44 5.70 -15.17
CA ARG A 241 13.38 5.45 -16.62
C ARG A 241 12.48 6.47 -17.34
N ASP A 242 12.90 6.85 -18.54
CA ASP A 242 12.11 7.73 -19.39
C ASP A 242 10.68 7.22 -19.59
N GLY A 243 9.71 8.12 -19.41
CA GLY A 243 8.28 7.84 -19.56
C GLY A 243 7.67 7.02 -18.42
N PHE A 244 8.39 6.75 -17.32
CA PHE A 244 7.76 6.23 -16.10
C PHE A 244 6.83 7.29 -15.50
N TYR A 245 7.31 8.52 -15.36
CA TYR A 245 6.46 9.69 -15.17
C TYR A 245 5.86 10.08 -16.52
N PRO A 246 4.53 10.13 -16.64
CA PRO A 246 3.88 10.49 -17.90
C PRO A 246 4.18 11.94 -18.26
N ALA A 247 4.46 12.20 -19.54
CA ALA A 247 4.73 13.55 -20.04
C ALA A 247 3.50 14.48 -19.96
N HIS A 248 2.31 13.90 -19.95
CA HIS A 248 1.03 14.62 -19.88
C HIS A 248 0.14 14.00 -18.80
N ALA A 249 -0.77 14.82 -18.26
CA ALA A 249 -1.70 14.35 -17.24
C ALA A 249 -2.63 13.22 -17.76
N LYS A 250 -3.03 13.24 -19.03
CA LYS A 250 -3.87 12.22 -19.62
C LYS A 250 -3.07 10.94 -19.89
N ILE A 251 -3.52 9.83 -19.30
CA ILE A 251 -2.90 8.51 -19.52
C ILE A 251 -3.47 7.87 -20.78
N GLU A 252 -2.58 7.58 -21.71
CA GLU A 252 -2.91 6.91 -22.96
C GLU A 252 -2.69 5.39 -22.86
N PRO A 253 -3.38 4.55 -23.67
CA PRO A 253 -3.22 3.09 -23.66
C PRO A 253 -1.76 2.62 -23.84
N ALA A 254 -0.94 3.41 -24.54
CA ALA A 254 0.49 3.13 -24.74
C ALA A 254 1.27 3.08 -23.43
N TYR A 255 0.85 3.83 -22.38
CA TYR A 255 1.47 3.77 -21.07
C TYR A 255 1.34 2.36 -20.47
N PHE A 256 0.15 1.78 -20.51
CA PHE A 256 -0.10 0.43 -20.00
C PHE A 256 0.66 -0.63 -20.80
N SER A 257 0.66 -0.52 -22.13
CA SER A 257 1.40 -1.44 -23.00
C SER A 257 2.90 -1.44 -22.70
N ARG A 258 3.46 -0.29 -22.33
CA ARG A 258 4.85 -0.13 -21.96
C ARG A 258 5.17 -0.68 -20.56
N TRP A 259 4.33 -0.41 -19.55
CA TRP A 259 4.68 -0.62 -18.16
C TRP A 259 4.06 -1.86 -17.50
N ARG A 260 2.97 -2.42 -18.06
CA ARG A 260 2.40 -3.68 -17.55
C ARG A 260 3.41 -4.84 -17.54
N PRO A 261 4.26 -5.07 -18.57
CA PRO A 261 5.28 -6.12 -18.47
C PRO A 261 6.25 -5.95 -17.29
N THR A 262 6.54 -4.68 -16.92
CA THR A 262 7.35 -4.39 -15.73
C THR A 262 6.60 -4.76 -14.45
N ALA A 263 5.32 -4.39 -14.34
CA ALA A 263 4.48 -4.75 -13.19
C ALA A 263 4.36 -6.27 -13.05
N ASP A 264 4.12 -6.99 -14.16
CA ASP A 264 4.06 -8.45 -14.18
C ASP A 264 5.37 -9.08 -13.66
N ALA A 265 6.51 -8.58 -14.14
CA ALA A 265 7.82 -9.03 -13.70
C ALA A 265 8.05 -8.78 -12.19
N GLN A 266 7.69 -7.59 -11.70
CA GLN A 266 7.82 -7.21 -10.28
C GLN A 266 6.94 -8.09 -9.40
N LEU A 267 5.69 -8.34 -9.77
CA LEU A 267 4.79 -9.25 -9.05
C LEU A 267 5.37 -10.68 -9.03
N ARG A 268 5.90 -11.16 -10.16
CA ARG A 268 6.50 -12.51 -10.26
C ARG A 268 7.74 -12.64 -9.38
N ILE A 269 8.61 -11.63 -9.36
CA ILE A 269 9.80 -11.57 -8.51
C ILE A 269 9.39 -11.51 -7.03
N ALA A 270 8.44 -10.64 -6.67
CA ALA A 270 7.95 -10.49 -5.31
C ALA A 270 7.42 -11.82 -4.74
N GLY A 271 6.60 -12.54 -5.52
CA GLY A 271 6.07 -13.83 -5.10
C GLY A 271 7.16 -14.87 -4.86
N HIS A 272 8.16 -14.94 -5.73
CA HIS A 272 9.31 -15.83 -5.58
C HIS A 272 10.13 -15.50 -4.32
N ARG A 273 10.45 -14.23 -4.12
CA ARG A 273 11.23 -13.77 -2.96
C ARG A 273 10.48 -13.95 -1.65
N LEU A 274 9.16 -13.70 -1.63
CA LEU A 274 8.33 -13.98 -0.46
C LEU A 274 8.36 -15.48 -0.11
N ALA A 275 8.23 -16.36 -1.10
CA ALA A 275 8.32 -17.81 -0.86
C ALA A 275 9.69 -18.21 -0.31
N ALA A 276 10.78 -17.72 -0.91
CA ALA A 276 12.14 -18.03 -0.48
C ALA A 276 12.39 -17.55 0.96
N LEU A 277 11.94 -16.32 1.30
CA LEU A 277 12.04 -15.74 2.65
C LEU A 277 11.25 -16.57 3.67
N LEU A 278 10.01 -16.96 3.34
CA LEU A 278 9.16 -17.76 4.23
C LEU A 278 9.71 -19.17 4.39
N ASN A 279 10.20 -19.79 3.32
CA ASN A 279 10.83 -21.12 3.38
C ASN A 279 12.07 -21.12 4.29
N ASP A 280 12.88 -20.06 4.25
CA ASP A 280 14.04 -19.90 5.12
C ASP A 280 13.64 -19.62 6.58
N ALA A 281 12.75 -18.64 6.81
CA ALA A 281 12.33 -18.24 8.16
C ALA A 281 11.57 -19.35 8.91
N LEU A 282 10.89 -20.23 8.18
CA LEU A 282 10.04 -21.28 8.75
C LEU A 282 10.68 -22.68 8.69
N LYS A 283 11.91 -22.81 8.19
CA LYS A 283 12.63 -24.09 8.24
C LYS A 283 12.78 -24.55 9.71
N THR A 284 12.63 -25.84 9.98
CA THR A 284 13.03 -26.40 11.27
C THR A 284 14.53 -26.19 11.40
N GLY A 285 14.96 -25.55 12.47
CA GLY A 285 16.38 -25.64 12.83
C GLY A 285 16.77 -27.13 12.81
N ALA A 286 17.81 -27.47 12.07
CA ALA A 286 18.49 -28.71 12.35
C ALA A 286 18.77 -28.67 13.85
N GLY A 287 18.11 -29.52 14.62
CA GLY A 287 18.38 -29.63 16.05
C GLY A 287 19.87 -29.74 16.19
N LYS A 288 20.51 -28.76 16.84
CA LYS A 288 21.83 -29.03 17.38
C LYS A 288 21.61 -30.17 18.38
N PRO A 289 22.35 -31.28 18.20
CA PRO A 289 22.31 -32.37 19.16
C PRO A 289 22.71 -31.90 20.55
#